data_b2a03bc17899108ecaeea5cca998e720
#
_entry.id   b2a03bc17899108ecaeea5cca998e720
#
_cell.length_a   1.000
_cell.length_b   1.000
_cell.length_c   1.000
_cell.angle_alpha   90.00
_cell.angle_beta   90.00
_cell.angle_gamma   90.00
#
_symmetry.space_group_name_H-M   'P 1'
#
loop_
_entity.id
_entity.type
_entity.pdbx_description
1 polymer ?
#
loop_
_entity_poly.entity_id
_entity_poly.type
_entity_poly.pdbx_seq_one_letter_code
_entity_poly.pdbx_strand_id
1 'polypeptide(L)'
;MSKKKVYALLVEPNNKPKITELEEDDKAIKEIVGGEYDSIYYPDDEVAILYNKNGVKDGHTLNRVIRKTEINEQNMSYTELKSLFRKAENEGKHIVGYITFTEDSFDKEYSLESRTYVICSNNKAFQSGMGGYSIYGSSVDNSDPFVRLERYMKDEHGGADGWRIERCYTREVTPLVDMIVADNFLVCYVPNEKYTVEDIPQELVDKYFKEFEKPDNFFRKANGEIAVINENRKPKDDMER
;
A
#
# COMPACT_ATOMS: atom_id res chain seq x y z
N MET A 1 -19.76 22.57 -16.13
CA MET A 1 -19.19 21.32 -16.65
C MET A 1 -19.90 20.20 -15.91
N SER A 2 -20.45 19.19 -16.61
CA SER A 2 -21.00 18.00 -15.95
C SER A 2 -19.84 17.23 -15.31
N LYS A 3 -19.97 16.88 -14.03
CA LYS A 3 -18.99 16.02 -13.36
C LYS A 3 -19.01 14.64 -14.01
N LYS A 4 -17.85 14.00 -14.05
CA LYS A 4 -17.75 12.63 -14.55
C LYS A 4 -18.50 11.71 -13.58
N LYS A 5 -19.35 10.86 -14.10
CA LYS A 5 -20.04 9.82 -13.36
C LYS A 5 -19.42 8.49 -13.70
N VAL A 6 -19.21 7.66 -12.70
CA VAL A 6 -18.64 6.32 -12.83
C VAL A 6 -19.46 5.34 -12.00
N TYR A 7 -19.35 4.06 -12.32
CA TYR A 7 -20.00 3.01 -11.54
C TYR A 7 -19.01 2.40 -10.55
N ALA A 8 -19.45 2.28 -9.29
CA ALA A 8 -18.72 1.66 -8.20
C ALA A 8 -19.63 0.64 -7.48
N LEU A 9 -19.04 -0.20 -6.64
CA LEU A 9 -19.80 -1.11 -5.79
C LEU A 9 -19.99 -0.46 -4.42
N LEU A 10 -21.22 -0.24 -4.01
CA LEU A 10 -21.59 0.26 -2.69
C LEU A 10 -21.91 -0.89 -1.75
N VAL A 11 -21.31 -0.87 -0.57
CA VAL A 11 -21.57 -1.85 0.51
C VAL A 11 -22.12 -1.10 1.71
N GLU A 12 -23.39 -1.33 2.00
CA GLU A 12 -24.10 -0.75 3.13
C GLU A 12 -24.14 -1.72 4.32
N PRO A 13 -24.23 -1.25 5.57
CA PRO A 13 -24.42 -2.11 6.74
C PRO A 13 -25.64 -3.02 6.57
N ASN A 14 -25.48 -4.29 6.89
CA ASN A 14 -26.53 -5.32 6.87
C ASN A 14 -27.17 -5.59 5.48
N ASN A 15 -26.69 -4.96 4.42
CA ASN A 15 -27.20 -5.16 3.07
C ASN A 15 -26.18 -5.91 2.18
N LYS A 16 -26.66 -6.52 1.10
CA LYS A 16 -25.78 -7.00 0.03
C LYS A 16 -25.19 -5.83 -0.75
N PRO A 17 -23.98 -5.99 -1.28
CA PRO A 17 -23.40 -5.00 -2.18
C PRO A 17 -24.32 -4.68 -3.37
N LYS A 18 -24.24 -3.47 -3.87
CA LYS A 18 -24.98 -3.05 -5.07
C LYS A 18 -24.15 -2.08 -5.91
N ILE A 19 -24.33 -2.12 -7.21
CA ILE A 19 -23.75 -1.12 -8.11
C ILE A 19 -24.41 0.22 -7.84
N THR A 20 -23.63 1.27 -7.76
CA THR A 20 -24.07 2.65 -7.60
C THR A 20 -23.37 3.58 -8.58
N GLU A 21 -24.06 4.63 -9.00
CA GLU A 21 -23.44 5.74 -9.72
C GLU A 21 -22.75 6.65 -8.74
N LEU A 22 -21.50 6.97 -9.01
CA LEU A 22 -20.65 7.84 -8.19
C LEU A 22 -20.24 9.07 -9.02
N GLU A 23 -20.45 10.27 -8.52
CA GLU A 23 -19.77 11.44 -9.04
C GLU A 23 -18.33 11.46 -8.50
N GLU A 24 -17.33 11.65 -9.39
CA GLU A 24 -15.93 11.80 -9.00
C GLU A 24 -15.72 13.18 -8.34
N ASP A 25 -16.21 13.28 -7.10
CA ASP A 25 -16.20 14.50 -6.30
C ASP A 25 -16.07 14.15 -4.81
N ASP A 26 -15.15 14.81 -4.14
CA ASP A 26 -14.87 14.61 -2.71
C ASP A 26 -16.13 14.74 -1.83
N LYS A 27 -17.00 15.71 -2.15
CA LYS A 27 -18.24 15.89 -1.42
C LYS A 27 -19.20 14.73 -1.60
N ALA A 28 -19.38 14.23 -2.82
CA ALA A 28 -20.25 13.09 -3.10
C ALA A 28 -19.75 11.82 -2.40
N ILE A 29 -18.43 11.58 -2.40
CA ILE A 29 -17.82 10.45 -1.68
C ILE A 29 -18.12 10.56 -0.18
N LYS A 30 -17.86 11.72 0.44
CA LYS A 30 -18.13 11.97 1.86
C LYS A 30 -19.59 11.76 2.25
N GLU A 31 -20.51 12.20 1.40
CA GLU A 31 -21.95 11.99 1.62
C GLU A 31 -22.32 10.50 1.60
N ILE A 32 -21.74 9.72 0.68
CA ILE A 32 -22.03 8.27 0.55
C ILE A 32 -21.43 7.50 1.73
N VAL A 33 -20.16 7.75 2.10
CA VAL A 33 -19.48 7.00 3.16
C VAL A 33 -19.81 7.50 4.57
N GLY A 34 -20.54 8.63 4.68
CA GLY A 34 -21.01 9.15 5.97
C GLY A 34 -20.00 9.98 6.73
N GLY A 35 -19.02 10.61 6.07
CA GLY A 35 -18.05 11.50 6.72
C GLY A 35 -16.72 11.63 5.98
N GLU A 36 -15.70 12.07 6.69
CA GLU A 36 -14.33 12.08 6.18
C GLU A 36 -13.87 10.66 5.87
N TYR A 37 -13.33 10.45 4.68
CA TYR A 37 -12.93 9.12 4.24
C TYR A 37 -11.42 8.94 4.19
N ASP A 38 -11.02 7.68 4.18
CA ASP A 38 -9.69 7.20 3.87
C ASP A 38 -9.80 6.06 2.85
N SER A 39 -8.70 5.62 2.31
CA SER A 39 -8.68 4.59 1.26
C SER A 39 -7.70 3.47 1.56
N ILE A 40 -8.07 2.25 1.15
CA ILE A 40 -7.16 1.11 1.05
C ILE A 40 -7.06 0.74 -0.42
N TYR A 41 -5.85 0.70 -0.96
CA TYR A 41 -5.62 0.34 -2.35
C TYR A 41 -5.08 -1.08 -2.48
N TYR A 42 -5.67 -1.85 -3.39
CA TYR A 42 -5.26 -3.20 -3.75
C TYR A 42 -4.64 -3.16 -5.16
N PRO A 43 -3.31 -3.12 -5.26
CA PRO A 43 -2.62 -2.91 -6.55
C PRO A 43 -2.84 -4.05 -7.55
N ASP A 44 -2.99 -5.29 -7.08
CA ASP A 44 -3.20 -6.45 -7.95
C ASP A 44 -4.56 -6.43 -8.65
N ASP A 45 -5.57 -5.81 -8.04
CA ASP A 45 -6.91 -5.65 -8.58
C ASP A 45 -7.14 -4.25 -9.14
N GLU A 46 -6.22 -3.31 -8.93
CA GLU A 46 -6.40 -1.89 -9.24
C GLU A 46 -7.67 -1.29 -8.59
N VAL A 47 -7.94 -1.70 -7.35
CA VAL A 47 -9.15 -1.33 -6.61
C VAL A 47 -8.81 -0.51 -5.37
N ALA A 48 -9.56 0.58 -5.15
CA ALA A 48 -9.56 1.34 -3.92
C ALA A 48 -10.87 1.11 -3.14
N ILE A 49 -10.76 0.80 -1.86
CA ILE A 49 -11.90 0.80 -0.93
C ILE A 49 -11.90 2.12 -0.18
N LEU A 50 -12.94 2.93 -0.40
CA LEU A 50 -13.14 4.23 0.26
C LEU A 50 -14.11 4.05 1.42
N TYR A 51 -13.71 4.42 2.64
CA TYR A 51 -14.47 4.17 3.87
C TYR A 51 -14.41 5.36 4.84
N ASN A 52 -15.40 5.49 5.73
CA ASN A 52 -15.40 6.50 6.79
C ASN A 52 -14.26 6.23 7.79
N LYS A 53 -13.23 7.09 7.78
CA LYS A 53 -12.03 6.91 8.62
C LYS A 53 -12.30 7.02 10.12
N ASN A 54 -13.37 7.68 10.51
CA ASN A 54 -13.73 7.92 11.92
C ASN A 54 -14.93 7.07 12.37
N GLY A 55 -15.66 6.43 11.46
CA GLY A 55 -16.94 5.79 11.75
C GLY A 55 -16.92 4.81 12.91
N VAL A 56 -15.90 3.95 13.00
CA VAL A 56 -15.76 3.01 14.14
C VAL A 56 -15.51 3.74 15.45
N LYS A 57 -14.64 4.77 15.44
CA LYS A 57 -14.31 5.58 16.62
C LYS A 57 -15.50 6.37 17.11
N ASP A 58 -16.29 6.91 16.21
CA ASP A 58 -17.46 7.73 16.48
C ASP A 58 -18.70 6.87 16.86
N GLY A 59 -18.56 5.55 16.84
CA GLY A 59 -19.60 4.60 17.26
C GLY A 59 -20.69 4.36 16.22
N HIS A 60 -20.40 4.59 14.96
CA HIS A 60 -21.33 4.34 13.87
C HIS A 60 -21.61 2.85 13.68
N THR A 61 -22.56 2.53 12.80
CA THR A 61 -22.96 1.14 12.52
C THR A 61 -21.84 0.37 11.86
N LEU A 62 -21.35 -0.70 12.48
CA LEU A 62 -20.32 -1.55 11.91
C LEU A 62 -20.84 -2.28 10.67
N ASN A 63 -20.00 -2.40 9.65
CA ASN A 63 -20.40 -2.93 8.36
C ASN A 63 -19.69 -4.26 8.02
N ARG A 64 -18.41 -4.21 7.74
CA ARG A 64 -17.60 -5.37 7.29
C ARG A 64 -16.21 -5.34 7.90
N VAL A 65 -15.56 -6.47 7.82
CA VAL A 65 -14.11 -6.58 7.99
C VAL A 65 -13.46 -6.51 6.62
N ILE A 66 -12.57 -5.54 6.46
CA ILE A 66 -11.75 -5.39 5.26
C ILE A 66 -10.33 -5.83 5.60
N ARG A 67 -9.69 -6.58 4.70
CA ARG A 67 -8.29 -6.96 4.87
C ARG A 67 -7.40 -5.91 4.27
N LYS A 68 -6.45 -5.43 5.04
CA LYS A 68 -5.42 -4.50 4.56
C LYS A 68 -4.04 -5.04 4.82
N THR A 69 -3.12 -4.69 3.93
CA THR A 69 -1.70 -4.90 4.15
C THR A 69 -1.15 -3.71 4.94
N GLU A 70 -0.49 -3.97 6.06
CA GLU A 70 0.27 -2.91 6.75
C GLU A 70 1.71 -2.94 6.28
N ILE A 71 2.20 -1.78 5.88
CA ILE A 71 3.60 -1.58 5.54
C ILE A 71 4.25 -0.88 6.73
N ASN A 72 5.10 -1.60 7.44
CA ASN A 72 5.91 -1.05 8.51
C ASN A 72 7.28 -0.64 7.96
N GLU A 73 7.55 0.66 7.95
CA GLU A 73 8.85 1.18 7.55
C GLU A 73 9.74 1.36 8.77
N GLN A 74 10.88 0.68 8.76
CA GLN A 74 11.91 0.85 9.77
C GLN A 74 13.04 1.71 9.23
N ASN A 75 13.11 2.96 9.69
CA ASN A 75 14.19 3.88 9.33
C ASN A 75 15.49 3.49 10.02
N MET A 76 16.59 3.65 9.30
CA MET A 76 17.92 3.35 9.79
C MET A 76 18.98 4.17 9.04
N SER A 77 20.19 4.20 9.54
CA SER A 77 21.33 4.79 8.82
C SER A 77 21.77 3.89 7.67
N TYR A 78 22.49 4.43 6.70
CA TYR A 78 23.09 3.68 5.60
C TYR A 78 23.99 2.54 6.09
N THR A 79 24.76 2.79 7.14
CA THR A 79 25.66 1.79 7.74
C THR A 79 24.90 0.65 8.40
N GLU A 80 23.80 0.95 9.08
CA GLU A 80 22.93 -0.07 9.67
C GLU A 80 22.25 -0.90 8.61
N LEU A 81 21.74 -0.29 7.53
CA LEU A 81 21.16 -1.02 6.41
C LEU A 81 22.18 -1.97 5.78
N LYS A 82 23.40 -1.50 5.53
CA LYS A 82 24.50 -2.32 4.99
C LYS A 82 24.87 -3.50 5.91
N SER A 83 24.88 -3.27 7.22
CA SER A 83 25.12 -4.32 8.22
C SER A 83 23.98 -5.35 8.27
N LEU A 84 22.73 -4.88 8.22
CA LEU A 84 21.54 -5.72 8.21
C LEU A 84 21.52 -6.66 6.99
N PHE A 85 21.89 -6.14 5.82
CA PHE A 85 22.00 -6.94 4.60
C PHE A 85 23.03 -8.04 4.69
N ARG A 86 24.24 -7.73 5.17
CA ARG A 86 25.30 -8.74 5.38
C ARG A 86 24.86 -9.83 6.35
N LYS A 87 24.15 -9.44 7.41
CA LYS A 87 23.60 -10.42 8.37
C LYS A 87 22.54 -11.31 7.71
N ALA A 88 21.62 -10.71 6.94
CA ALA A 88 20.57 -11.46 6.23
C ALA A 88 21.15 -12.45 5.22
N GLU A 89 22.18 -12.05 4.46
CA GLU A 89 22.89 -12.95 3.53
C GLU A 89 23.51 -14.13 4.26
N ASN A 90 24.20 -13.91 5.38
CA ASN A 90 24.80 -14.96 6.19
C ASN A 90 23.77 -15.92 6.80
N GLU A 91 22.58 -15.43 7.11
CA GLU A 91 21.48 -16.21 7.66
C GLU A 91 20.57 -16.82 6.58
N GLY A 92 20.83 -16.58 5.30
CA GLY A 92 19.99 -17.00 4.18
C GLY A 92 18.60 -16.34 4.17
N LYS A 93 18.46 -15.21 4.85
CA LYS A 93 17.20 -14.45 4.90
C LYS A 93 17.10 -13.48 3.73
N HIS A 94 15.86 -13.29 3.27
CA HIS A 94 15.55 -12.31 2.24
C HIS A 94 15.06 -11.02 2.88
N ILE A 95 15.72 -9.89 2.59
CA ILE A 95 15.30 -8.55 2.98
C ILE A 95 15.36 -7.60 1.79
N VAL A 96 14.51 -6.57 1.82
CA VAL A 96 14.47 -5.49 0.85
C VAL A 96 14.74 -4.18 1.58
N GLY A 97 15.70 -3.43 1.09
CA GLY A 97 16.06 -2.10 1.60
C GLY A 97 15.81 -1.02 0.58
N TYR A 98 15.50 0.14 1.06
CA TYR A 98 15.21 1.34 0.27
C TYR A 98 16.17 2.44 0.69
N ILE A 99 16.77 3.12 -0.28
CA ILE A 99 17.67 4.24 -0.07
C ILE A 99 17.14 5.40 -0.91
N THR A 100 16.67 6.45 -0.25
CA THR A 100 16.26 7.69 -0.91
C THR A 100 17.44 8.67 -0.87
N PHE A 101 17.73 9.26 -2.00
CA PHE A 101 18.78 10.25 -2.14
C PHE A 101 18.35 11.39 -3.05
N THR A 102 18.89 12.56 -2.81
CA THR A 102 18.69 13.76 -3.62
C THR A 102 20.01 14.20 -4.22
N GLU A 103 19.91 14.74 -5.41
CA GLU A 103 21.00 15.42 -6.09
C GLU A 103 21.05 16.87 -5.60
N ASP A 104 22.19 17.30 -5.05
CA ASP A 104 22.46 18.72 -4.81
C ASP A 104 22.82 19.35 -6.17
N SER A 105 21.81 19.77 -6.93
CA SER A 105 22.09 20.52 -8.13
C SER A 105 22.65 21.90 -7.78
N PHE A 106 23.75 22.27 -8.40
CA PHE A 106 24.34 23.61 -8.24
C PHE A 106 23.44 24.74 -8.77
N ASP A 107 22.38 24.37 -9.51
CA ASP A 107 21.44 25.31 -10.09
C ASP A 107 20.15 25.31 -9.30
N LYS A 108 19.96 26.34 -8.47
CA LYS A 108 18.81 26.52 -7.58
C LYS A 108 17.46 26.71 -8.29
N GLU A 109 17.43 26.72 -9.60
CA GLU A 109 16.21 26.85 -10.40
C GLU A 109 15.56 25.52 -10.81
N TYR A 110 16.23 24.38 -10.61
CA TYR A 110 15.68 23.08 -10.94
C TYR A 110 15.29 22.33 -9.65
N SER A 111 14.07 21.80 -9.68
CA SER A 111 13.52 21.00 -8.59
C SER A 111 14.44 19.83 -8.25
N LEU A 112 14.77 19.70 -6.96
CA LEU A 112 15.48 18.56 -6.38
C LEU A 112 14.77 17.25 -6.82
N GLU A 113 15.37 16.47 -7.68
CA GLU A 113 14.88 15.13 -8.00
C GLU A 113 15.28 14.18 -6.86
N SER A 114 14.28 13.73 -6.14
CA SER A 114 14.46 12.64 -5.16
C SER A 114 14.34 11.29 -5.87
N ARG A 115 15.31 10.42 -5.67
CA ARG A 115 15.33 9.07 -6.23
C ARG A 115 15.36 8.03 -5.13
N THR A 116 14.64 6.93 -5.32
CA THR A 116 14.68 5.79 -4.41
C THR A 116 15.34 4.59 -5.07
N TYR A 117 16.42 4.12 -4.47
CA TYR A 117 17.12 2.92 -4.88
C TYR A 117 16.66 1.74 -4.03
N VAL A 118 16.28 0.63 -4.68
CA VAL A 118 15.80 -0.56 -4.00
C VAL A 118 16.86 -1.65 -4.05
N ILE A 119 17.23 -2.18 -2.91
CA ILE A 119 18.24 -3.22 -2.75
C ILE A 119 17.61 -4.50 -2.20
N CYS A 120 17.96 -5.64 -2.79
CA CYS A 120 17.54 -6.96 -2.34
C CYS A 120 18.72 -7.83 -1.95
N SER A 121 18.63 -8.52 -0.81
CA SER A 121 19.69 -9.41 -0.32
C SER A 121 19.92 -10.65 -1.17
N ASN A 122 18.98 -11.03 -2.03
CA ASN A 122 19.12 -12.21 -2.92
C ASN A 122 19.62 -11.87 -4.33
N ASN A 123 20.18 -10.70 -4.54
CA ASN A 123 20.69 -10.21 -5.85
C ASN A 123 19.69 -10.22 -7.01
N LYS A 124 18.39 -10.40 -6.76
CA LYS A 124 17.37 -10.28 -7.79
C LYS A 124 17.09 -8.80 -8.05
N ALA A 125 17.08 -8.43 -9.34
CA ALA A 125 16.74 -7.09 -9.78
C ALA A 125 15.34 -6.70 -9.31
N PHE A 126 15.21 -5.49 -8.77
CA PHE A 126 13.92 -4.92 -8.41
C PHE A 126 13.62 -3.71 -9.27
N GLN A 127 12.37 -3.63 -9.69
CA GLN A 127 11.84 -2.49 -10.40
C GLN A 127 11.29 -1.49 -9.37
N SER A 128 11.89 -0.32 -9.24
CA SER A 128 11.30 0.75 -8.45
C SER A 128 10.31 1.50 -9.34
N GLY A 129 9.03 1.33 -9.05
CA GLY A 129 7.99 2.14 -9.66
C GLY A 129 7.73 3.34 -8.78
N MET A 130 8.38 4.47 -9.09
CA MET A 130 7.87 5.84 -8.91
C MET A 130 8.95 6.81 -9.37
N GLY A 131 8.64 7.58 -10.41
CA GLY A 131 9.54 8.64 -10.91
C GLY A 131 10.53 8.20 -11.97
N GLY A 132 10.11 7.43 -12.94
CA GLY A 132 10.66 7.52 -14.31
C GLY A 132 12.01 6.87 -14.63
N TYR A 133 12.75 6.28 -13.68
CA TYR A 133 13.99 5.55 -14.02
C TYR A 133 14.13 4.26 -13.22
N SER A 134 14.04 3.15 -13.97
CA SER A 134 14.35 1.81 -13.43
C SER A 134 15.86 1.60 -13.54
N ILE A 135 16.54 1.47 -12.42
CA ILE A 135 17.92 1.01 -12.42
C ILE A 135 17.88 -0.51 -12.46
N TYR A 136 18.11 -1.08 -13.65
CA TYR A 136 18.24 -2.51 -13.82
C TYR A 136 19.62 -2.97 -13.31
N GLY A 137 19.62 -3.67 -12.16
CA GLY A 137 20.75 -4.55 -11.88
C GLY A 137 20.66 -5.74 -12.84
N SER A 138 21.53 -5.79 -13.85
CA SER A 138 21.62 -6.98 -14.70
C SER A 138 22.03 -8.16 -13.83
N SER A 139 21.44 -9.34 -14.09
CA SER A 139 21.73 -10.61 -13.44
C SER A 139 23.17 -11.13 -13.65
N VAL A 140 24.03 -10.33 -14.26
CA VAL A 140 25.40 -10.70 -14.68
C VAL A 140 26.47 -10.16 -13.71
N ASP A 141 26.13 -9.18 -12.87
CA ASP A 141 27.10 -8.62 -11.92
C ASP A 141 26.78 -9.13 -10.51
N ASN A 142 27.57 -10.12 -10.06
CA ASN A 142 27.56 -10.67 -8.71
C ASN A 142 28.15 -9.71 -7.65
N SER A 143 28.29 -8.43 -7.97
CA SER A 143 28.83 -7.44 -7.03
C SER A 143 27.81 -7.08 -5.94
N ASP A 144 28.34 -6.79 -4.76
CA ASP A 144 27.59 -6.24 -3.62
C ASP A 144 26.69 -5.06 -4.08
N PRO A 145 25.36 -5.09 -3.81
CA PRO A 145 24.43 -4.06 -4.26
C PRO A 145 24.79 -2.66 -3.75
N PHE A 146 25.45 -2.54 -2.61
CA PHE A 146 25.93 -1.26 -2.08
C PHE A 146 27.12 -0.74 -2.89
N VAL A 147 28.02 -1.61 -3.33
CA VAL A 147 29.15 -1.23 -4.21
C VAL A 147 28.60 -0.76 -5.56
N ARG A 148 27.56 -1.39 -6.06
CA ARG A 148 26.90 -0.93 -7.32
C ARG A 148 26.27 0.45 -7.16
N LEU A 149 25.57 0.69 -6.05
CA LEU A 149 24.99 2.00 -5.74
C LEU A 149 26.10 3.07 -5.63
N GLU A 150 27.15 2.78 -4.86
CA GLU A 150 28.27 3.71 -4.68
C GLU A 150 29.00 4.02 -6.02
N ARG A 151 29.08 3.03 -6.91
CA ARG A 151 29.60 3.22 -8.26
C ARG A 151 28.65 4.09 -9.10
N TYR A 152 27.36 3.79 -9.09
CA TYR A 152 26.34 4.57 -9.80
C TYR A 152 26.38 6.04 -9.37
N MET A 153 26.43 6.31 -8.08
CA MET A 153 26.52 7.67 -7.54
C MET A 153 27.81 8.39 -7.99
N LYS A 154 28.89 7.64 -8.28
CA LYS A 154 30.14 8.18 -8.77
C LYS A 154 30.18 8.40 -10.26
N ASP A 155 29.74 7.41 -11.03
CA ASP A 155 30.01 7.33 -12.46
C ASP A 155 29.04 8.18 -13.29
N GLU A 156 27.78 8.30 -12.88
CA GLU A 156 26.78 9.06 -13.66
C GLU A 156 26.86 10.58 -13.50
N HIS A 157 27.47 11.07 -12.41
CA HIS A 157 27.46 12.50 -12.10
C HIS A 157 28.85 13.09 -11.79
N GLY A 158 29.90 12.42 -12.20
CA GLY A 158 31.25 12.99 -12.23
C GLY A 158 31.92 13.27 -10.89
N GLY A 159 31.39 12.72 -9.79
CA GLY A 159 31.99 12.86 -8.47
C GLY A 159 30.99 12.86 -7.34
N ALA A 160 31.38 12.28 -6.22
CA ALA A 160 30.55 12.05 -5.04
C ALA A 160 29.99 13.31 -4.35
N ASP A 161 30.29 14.49 -4.83
CA ASP A 161 29.93 15.76 -4.17
C ASP A 161 28.49 16.22 -4.46
N GLY A 162 27.76 15.51 -5.34
CA GLY A 162 26.41 15.88 -5.78
C GLY A 162 25.25 15.08 -5.20
N TRP A 163 25.51 13.97 -4.49
CA TRP A 163 24.46 13.10 -3.99
C TRP A 163 24.44 13.04 -2.47
N ARG A 164 23.27 13.25 -1.88
CA ARG A 164 23.08 13.09 -0.44
C ARG A 164 22.03 12.02 -0.18
N ILE A 165 22.40 11.01 0.65
CA ILE A 165 21.45 10.04 1.17
C ILE A 165 20.57 10.75 2.21
N GLU A 166 19.27 10.79 1.94
CA GLU A 166 18.31 11.41 2.83
C GLU A 166 17.72 10.41 3.83
N ARG A 167 17.44 9.19 3.33
CA ARG A 167 16.72 8.19 4.11
C ARG A 167 17.11 6.79 3.67
N CYS A 168 17.36 5.93 4.65
CA CYS A 168 17.43 4.49 4.45
C CYS A 168 16.37 3.80 5.29
N TYR A 169 15.70 2.80 4.75
CA TYR A 169 14.68 2.07 5.48
C TYR A 169 14.47 0.67 4.89
N THR A 170 13.91 -0.22 5.71
CA THR A 170 13.33 -1.49 5.25
C THR A 170 11.82 -1.40 5.32
N ARG A 171 11.14 -2.19 4.49
CA ARG A 171 9.68 -2.37 4.56
C ARG A 171 9.41 -3.81 4.95
N GLU A 172 8.69 -3.98 6.02
CA GLU A 172 8.08 -5.23 6.38
C GLU A 172 6.60 -5.16 5.99
N VAL A 173 6.22 -6.01 5.06
CA VAL A 173 4.82 -6.18 4.68
C VAL A 173 4.22 -7.20 5.64
N THR A 174 3.46 -6.71 6.60
CA THR A 174 2.72 -7.62 7.48
C THR A 174 1.65 -8.35 6.68
N PRO A 175 1.36 -9.62 7.03
CA PRO A 175 0.24 -10.33 6.43
C PRO A 175 -1.04 -9.52 6.64
N LEU A 176 -1.99 -9.70 5.71
CA LEU A 176 -3.28 -9.01 5.70
C LEU A 176 -3.89 -8.95 7.10
N VAL A 177 -4.05 -7.75 7.63
CA VAL A 177 -4.71 -7.48 8.92
C VAL A 177 -6.18 -7.17 8.68
N ASP A 178 -7.02 -7.72 9.53
CA ASP A 178 -8.44 -7.41 9.50
C ASP A 178 -8.68 -6.00 10.07
N MET A 179 -9.33 -5.15 9.30
CA MET A 179 -9.78 -3.83 9.73
C MET A 179 -11.30 -3.78 9.71
N ILE A 180 -11.91 -3.36 10.81
CA ILE A 180 -13.36 -3.15 10.90
C ILE A 180 -13.68 -1.79 10.31
N VAL A 181 -14.65 -1.73 9.42
CA VAL A 181 -15.21 -0.48 8.88
C VAL A 181 -16.65 -0.29 9.34
N ALA A 182 -17.06 0.97 9.48
CA ALA A 182 -18.41 1.36 9.82
C ALA A 182 -19.03 2.17 8.67
N ASP A 183 -20.35 2.31 8.70
CA ASP A 183 -21.16 2.96 7.68
C ASP A 183 -21.00 2.32 6.29
N ASN A 184 -21.36 3.07 5.27
CA ASN A 184 -21.18 2.67 3.89
C ASN A 184 -19.70 2.74 3.50
N PHE A 185 -19.31 1.87 2.58
CA PHE A 185 -18.05 2.01 1.87
C PHE A 185 -18.22 1.73 0.39
N LEU A 186 -17.29 2.24 -0.40
CA LEU A 186 -17.26 2.09 -1.84
C LEU A 186 -16.08 1.23 -2.26
N VAL A 187 -16.30 0.35 -3.23
CA VAL A 187 -15.25 -0.36 -3.96
C VAL A 187 -15.14 0.27 -5.33
N CYS A 188 -14.06 0.97 -5.59
CA CYS A 188 -13.82 1.76 -6.79
C CYS A 188 -12.70 1.17 -7.62
N TYR A 189 -12.85 1.13 -8.93
CA TYR A 189 -11.77 0.76 -9.84
C TYR A 189 -10.89 1.97 -10.12
N VAL A 190 -9.58 1.83 -9.87
CA VAL A 190 -8.58 2.90 -10.02
C VAL A 190 -7.38 2.33 -10.78
N PRO A 191 -7.38 2.38 -12.12
CA PRO A 191 -6.29 1.86 -12.94
C PRO A 191 -4.94 2.48 -12.57
N ASN A 192 -3.90 1.65 -12.46
CA ASN A 192 -2.54 2.08 -12.09
C ASN A 192 -1.99 3.19 -12.99
N GLU A 193 -2.38 3.20 -14.28
CA GLU A 193 -1.86 4.17 -15.24
C GLU A 193 -2.55 5.54 -15.17
N LYS A 194 -3.77 5.62 -14.62
CA LYS A 194 -4.61 6.82 -14.73
C LYS A 194 -4.81 7.59 -13.43
N TYR A 195 -4.69 6.93 -12.27
CA TYR A 195 -4.93 7.51 -10.94
C TYR A 195 -6.29 8.21 -10.78
N THR A 196 -7.28 7.82 -11.59
CA THR A 196 -8.65 8.33 -11.56
C THR A 196 -9.61 7.18 -11.43
N VAL A 197 -10.77 7.41 -10.80
CA VAL A 197 -11.82 6.40 -10.70
C VAL A 197 -12.44 6.16 -12.06
N GLU A 198 -12.60 4.90 -12.44
CA GLU A 198 -13.30 4.47 -13.65
C GLU A 198 -14.42 3.50 -13.33
N ASP A 199 -15.24 3.18 -14.34
CA ASP A 199 -16.31 2.20 -14.21
C ASP A 199 -15.74 0.85 -13.77
N ILE A 200 -16.27 0.29 -12.69
CA ILE A 200 -15.78 -0.98 -12.17
C ILE A 200 -16.08 -2.12 -13.15
N PRO A 201 -15.08 -2.91 -13.60
CA PRO A 201 -15.29 -4.06 -14.47
C PRO A 201 -16.18 -5.12 -13.82
N GLN A 202 -16.98 -5.81 -14.63
CA GLN A 202 -17.93 -6.83 -14.14
C GLN A 202 -17.24 -7.94 -13.34
N GLU A 203 -16.05 -8.35 -13.71
CA GLU A 203 -15.27 -9.37 -12.98
C GLU A 203 -14.91 -8.95 -11.56
N LEU A 204 -14.58 -7.66 -11.37
CA LEU A 204 -14.32 -7.09 -10.05
C LEU A 204 -15.60 -6.89 -9.26
N VAL A 205 -16.70 -6.51 -9.93
CA VAL A 205 -18.03 -6.50 -9.30
C VAL A 205 -18.34 -7.88 -8.72
N ASP A 206 -18.22 -8.94 -9.51
CA ASP A 206 -18.54 -10.31 -9.11
C ASP A 206 -17.65 -10.79 -7.96
N LYS A 207 -16.34 -10.47 -8.02
CA LYS A 207 -15.35 -10.78 -6.97
C LYS A 207 -15.73 -10.13 -5.65
N TYR A 208 -15.85 -8.80 -5.64
CA TYR A 208 -16.10 -8.04 -4.42
C TYR A 208 -17.55 -8.17 -3.93
N PHE A 209 -18.52 -8.39 -4.83
CA PHE A 209 -19.87 -8.75 -4.43
C PHE A 209 -19.87 -10.03 -3.59
N LYS A 210 -19.19 -11.07 -4.06
CA LYS A 210 -19.07 -12.35 -3.35
C LYS A 210 -18.32 -12.21 -2.02
N GLU A 211 -17.28 -11.37 -1.99
CA GLU A 211 -16.48 -11.12 -0.79
C GLU A 211 -17.32 -10.46 0.31
N PHE A 212 -18.13 -9.47 -0.07
CA PHE A 212 -18.93 -8.66 0.85
C PHE A 212 -20.42 -9.04 0.87
N GLU A 213 -20.84 -10.16 0.25
CA GLU A 213 -22.24 -10.54 0.18
C GLU A 213 -22.90 -10.70 1.55
N LYS A 214 -22.16 -11.28 2.50
CA LYS A 214 -22.66 -11.56 3.85
C LYS A 214 -22.13 -10.50 4.83
N PRO A 215 -23.02 -9.85 5.60
CA PRO A 215 -22.62 -9.00 6.70
C PRO A 215 -21.79 -9.76 7.74
N ASP A 216 -20.79 -9.11 8.28
CA ASP A 216 -20.08 -9.61 9.45
C ASP A 216 -20.89 -9.35 10.73
N ASN A 217 -20.79 -10.26 11.69
CA ASN A 217 -21.41 -10.10 13.01
C ASN A 217 -20.35 -9.59 13.99
N PHE A 218 -20.69 -8.54 14.71
CA PHE A 218 -19.81 -7.87 15.65
C PHE A 218 -20.36 -7.94 17.07
N PHE A 219 -19.50 -8.04 18.06
CA PHE A 219 -19.86 -7.81 19.44
C PHE A 219 -18.81 -6.96 20.16
N ARG A 220 -19.27 -6.16 21.10
CA ARG A 220 -18.38 -5.32 21.91
C ARG A 220 -18.08 -6.04 23.23
N LYS A 221 -16.81 -6.29 23.50
CA LYS A 221 -16.32 -6.87 24.75
C LYS A 221 -16.49 -5.89 25.91
N ALA A 222 -16.45 -6.38 27.15
CA ALA A 222 -16.55 -5.55 28.35
C ALA A 222 -15.46 -4.47 28.47
N ASN A 223 -14.31 -4.69 27.87
CA ASN A 223 -13.20 -3.71 27.79
C ASN A 223 -13.38 -2.67 26.67
N GLY A 224 -14.49 -2.70 25.93
CA GLY A 224 -14.78 -1.80 24.81
C GLY A 224 -14.23 -2.25 23.44
N GLU A 225 -13.42 -3.28 23.40
CA GLU A 225 -12.88 -3.85 22.16
C GLU A 225 -13.99 -4.49 21.32
N ILE A 226 -13.92 -4.30 20.00
CA ILE A 226 -14.85 -4.91 19.06
C ILE A 226 -14.24 -6.23 18.57
N ALA A 227 -15.01 -7.31 18.68
CA ALA A 227 -14.64 -8.61 18.13
C ALA A 227 -15.61 -9.02 17.03
N VAL A 228 -15.11 -9.77 16.06
CA VAL A 228 -15.86 -10.28 14.92
C VAL A 228 -16.24 -11.73 15.19
N ILE A 229 -17.52 -12.06 15.02
CA ILE A 229 -18.01 -13.43 15.09
C ILE A 229 -17.96 -14.00 13.66
N ASN A 230 -16.90 -14.73 13.34
CA ASN A 230 -16.78 -15.40 12.06
C ASN A 230 -17.28 -16.84 12.15
N GLU A 231 -18.51 -17.08 11.75
CA GLU A 231 -19.07 -18.45 11.69
C GLU A 231 -18.36 -19.34 10.64
N ASN A 232 -17.60 -18.76 9.73
CA ASN A 232 -16.96 -19.45 8.61
C ASN A 232 -15.42 -19.41 8.57
N ARG A 233 -14.75 -18.80 9.54
CA ARG A 233 -13.30 -18.93 9.67
C ARG A 233 -13.02 -20.13 10.57
N LYS A 234 -12.64 -21.27 9.95
CA LYS A 234 -11.94 -22.31 10.74
C LYS A 234 -10.81 -21.61 11.50
N PRO A 235 -10.67 -21.85 12.83
CA PRO A 235 -9.48 -21.42 13.54
C PRO A 235 -8.29 -21.87 12.70
N LYS A 236 -7.33 -20.99 12.42
CA LYS A 236 -6.01 -21.47 11.98
C LYS A 236 -5.59 -22.40 13.11
N ASP A 237 -5.49 -23.68 12.80
CA ASP A 237 -4.79 -24.61 13.66
C ASP A 237 -3.46 -23.93 14.00
N ASP A 238 -3.29 -23.58 15.27
CA ASP A 238 -2.00 -23.31 15.86
C ASP A 238 -1.23 -24.62 15.68
N MET A 239 -0.55 -24.73 14.55
CA MET A 239 0.41 -25.82 14.34
C MET A 239 1.56 -25.50 15.26
N GLU A 240 1.46 -26.14 16.41
CA GLU A 240 2.52 -26.45 17.33
C GLU A 240 3.79 -26.90 16.62
N ARG A 241 4.90 -26.47 17.24
CA ARG A 241 6.26 -27.04 17.25
C ARG A 241 7.20 -26.57 16.19
#